data_a8a3df57fdab2d7912e6a43bd467efa4
#
_entry.id   a8a3df57fdab2d7912e6a43bd467efa4
#
_cell.length_a   1.000
_cell.length_b   1.000
_cell.length_c   1.000
_cell.angle_alpha   90.00
_cell.angle_beta   90.00
_cell.angle_gamma   90.00
#
_symmetry.space_group_name_H-M   'P 1'
#
loop_
_entity.id
_entity.type
_entity.pdbx_description
1 polymer ?
#
loop_
_entity_poly.entity_id
_entity_poly.type
_entity_poly.pdbx_seq_one_letter_code
_entity_poly.pdbx_strand_id
1 'polypeptide(L)'
;MIRRQLINFQNRSVDVRVGLGAFEELSRMFASAVGKPKRAMVVWNDATSERFGEAVEHALVDAGFAVSLLVLEVSPAGATLADADTVFGALSANGITCDDLVVAVGDTATCSVVCWCANQWCGRTECALLPTTFDAMLTVATTMKPLVASSAHALPAIAFRPEPGLVVCDLDLVREADPEDLKLGYAVLVGTMLSSSKSRWNQFTETIPEILAGEEVALVNAVQWSQTVRKDVLMATNPSARHALDFGKTGERTLRVCLGKAAAQVPAYQLLSEGMRFEARLAHDACDFDIDYVFEVDDCLEDFGIEELAFDLEPAAYIEEFRRQQFVRSNRSMLPLPAALGAIRLTSVEDEVLDRHAHAYLASRKELL
;
A
#
# COMPACT_ATOMS: atom_id res chain seq x y z
N MET A 1 21.90 10.39 3.60
CA MET A 1 21.87 11.10 2.26
C MET A 1 20.54 10.88 1.59
N ILE A 2 19.84 11.95 1.17
CA ILE A 2 18.52 11.81 0.52
C ILE A 2 18.71 11.48 -0.96
N ARG A 3 18.17 10.34 -1.38
CA ARG A 3 18.17 9.92 -2.79
C ARG A 3 16.89 10.41 -3.49
N ARG A 4 17.06 10.82 -4.72
CA ARG A 4 15.98 11.23 -5.61
C ARG A 4 15.69 10.15 -6.63
N GLN A 5 14.40 9.79 -6.76
CA GLN A 5 13.90 8.92 -7.82
C GLN A 5 12.75 9.61 -8.55
N LEU A 6 12.79 9.64 -9.88
CA LEU A 6 11.66 10.07 -10.70
C LEU A 6 10.90 8.82 -11.18
N ILE A 7 9.66 8.71 -10.77
CA ILE A 7 8.77 7.65 -11.23
C ILE A 7 7.95 8.20 -12.40
N ASN A 8 8.29 7.76 -13.60
CA ASN A 8 7.66 8.25 -14.82
C ASN A 8 6.48 7.39 -15.22
N PHE A 9 5.30 7.99 -15.28
CA PHE A 9 4.11 7.47 -15.95
C PHE A 9 3.96 8.14 -17.33
N GLN A 10 3.04 7.65 -18.17
CA GLN A 10 2.91 8.13 -19.56
C GLN A 10 2.81 9.65 -19.69
N ASN A 11 2.08 10.30 -18.77
CA ASN A 11 1.79 11.74 -18.87
C ASN A 11 2.36 12.53 -17.69
N ARG A 12 3.15 11.90 -16.79
CA ARG A 12 3.53 12.51 -15.53
C ARG A 12 4.71 11.81 -14.87
N SER A 13 5.41 12.58 -14.04
CA SER A 13 6.47 12.09 -13.16
C SER A 13 6.15 12.42 -11.71
N VAL A 14 6.42 11.48 -10.81
CA VAL A 14 6.38 11.68 -9.36
C VAL A 14 7.82 11.85 -8.88
N ASP A 15 8.11 12.94 -8.18
CA ASP A 15 9.42 13.17 -7.55
C ASP A 15 9.42 12.51 -6.17
N VAL A 16 10.18 11.43 -6.02
CA VAL A 16 10.30 10.72 -4.75
C VAL A 16 11.65 11.03 -4.12
N ARG A 17 11.63 11.40 -2.85
CA ARG A 17 12.79 11.67 -2.01
C ARG A 17 12.81 10.65 -0.88
N VAL A 18 13.91 9.91 -0.74
CA VAL A 18 14.04 8.83 0.25
C VAL A 18 15.39 8.93 0.94
N GLY A 19 15.40 8.93 2.25
CA GLY A 19 16.63 8.93 3.05
C GLY A 19 16.39 9.23 4.51
N LEU A 20 17.42 9.10 5.31
CA LEU A 20 17.41 9.55 6.70
C LEU A 20 17.41 11.09 6.74
N GLY A 21 16.66 11.67 7.69
CA GLY A 21 16.54 13.11 7.86
C GLY A 21 15.86 13.82 6.69
N ALA A 22 15.01 13.13 5.93
CA ALA A 22 14.38 13.73 4.76
C ALA A 22 13.44 14.89 5.15
N PHE A 23 12.85 14.84 6.34
CA PHE A 23 11.98 15.91 6.82
C PHE A 23 12.75 17.19 7.21
N GLU A 24 14.03 17.12 7.47
CA GLU A 24 14.87 18.30 7.71
C GLU A 24 15.03 19.19 6.45
N GLU A 25 14.84 18.60 5.25
CA GLU A 25 14.97 19.32 3.97
C GLU A 25 13.62 19.71 3.34
N LEU A 26 12.50 19.58 4.05
CA LEU A 26 11.14 19.83 3.53
C LEU A 26 10.98 21.23 2.94
N SER A 27 11.51 22.27 3.58
CA SER A 27 11.39 23.66 3.11
C SER A 27 11.87 23.81 1.66
N ARG A 28 13.04 23.27 1.35
CA ARG A 28 13.61 23.28 0.01
C ARG A 28 12.80 22.47 -0.98
N MET A 29 12.25 21.32 -0.55
CA MET A 29 11.44 20.44 -1.39
C MET A 29 10.10 21.11 -1.71
N PHE A 30 9.42 21.69 -0.72
CA PHE A 30 8.16 22.40 -0.91
C PHE A 30 8.30 23.63 -1.81
N ALA A 31 9.38 24.40 -1.65
CA ALA A 31 9.66 25.55 -2.51
C ALA A 31 9.80 25.17 -3.98
N SER A 32 10.21 23.91 -4.28
CA SER A 32 10.35 23.40 -5.64
C SER A 32 9.09 22.72 -6.19
N ALA A 33 8.09 22.47 -5.35
CA ALA A 33 6.88 21.73 -5.74
C ALA A 33 5.91 22.57 -6.58
N VAL A 34 5.89 23.89 -6.37
CA VAL A 34 5.04 24.83 -7.09
C VAL A 34 5.87 26.01 -7.65
N GLY A 35 5.38 26.67 -8.71
CA GLY A 35 6.11 27.74 -9.35
C GLY A 35 6.29 29.02 -8.50
N LYS A 36 5.29 29.35 -7.70
CA LYS A 36 5.30 30.46 -6.73
C LYS A 36 4.49 30.07 -5.49
N PRO A 37 5.16 29.81 -4.35
CA PRO A 37 4.47 29.53 -3.11
C PRO A 37 3.49 30.66 -2.73
N LYS A 38 2.24 30.29 -2.38
CA LYS A 38 1.22 31.19 -1.85
C LYS A 38 0.50 30.58 -0.67
N ARG A 39 -0.30 29.54 -0.89
CA ARG A 39 -1.06 28.86 0.13
C ARG A 39 -0.73 27.40 0.12
N ALA A 40 -0.72 26.78 1.30
CA ALA A 40 -0.68 25.35 1.46
C ALA A 40 -1.75 24.90 2.44
N MET A 41 -2.38 23.77 2.18
CA MET A 41 -3.24 23.10 3.16
C MET A 41 -2.60 21.78 3.56
N VAL A 42 -2.38 21.61 4.86
CA VAL A 42 -1.87 20.35 5.44
C VAL A 42 -3.03 19.56 6.00
N VAL A 43 -3.07 18.27 5.67
CA VAL A 43 -4.06 17.30 6.18
C VAL A 43 -3.33 16.17 6.88
N TRP A 44 -3.70 15.91 8.13
CA TRP A 44 -3.14 14.90 9.01
C TRP A 44 -4.16 14.45 10.05
N ASN A 45 -3.85 13.41 10.84
CA ASN A 45 -4.61 13.09 12.05
C ASN A 45 -3.98 13.76 13.29
N ASP A 46 -4.65 13.69 14.45
CA ASP A 46 -4.16 14.31 15.68
C ASP A 46 -2.77 13.82 16.07
N ALA A 47 -2.54 12.51 16.10
CA ALA A 47 -1.25 11.95 16.49
C ALA A 47 -0.10 12.38 15.55
N THR A 48 -0.37 12.46 14.26
CA THR A 48 0.58 12.94 13.26
C THR A 48 0.86 14.43 13.42
N SER A 49 -0.18 15.22 13.70
CA SER A 49 -0.07 16.65 13.97
C SER A 49 0.77 16.92 15.21
N GLU A 50 0.55 16.19 16.31
CA GLU A 50 1.35 16.31 17.53
C GLU A 50 2.83 16.01 17.31
N ARG A 51 3.13 14.99 16.49
CA ARG A 51 4.50 14.55 16.25
C ARG A 51 5.26 15.40 15.23
N PHE A 52 4.62 15.84 14.14
CA PHE A 52 5.28 16.46 13.00
C PHE A 52 4.80 17.88 12.69
N GLY A 53 3.74 18.34 13.38
CA GLY A 53 3.05 19.60 13.05
C GLY A 53 3.99 20.79 13.00
N GLU A 54 4.74 21.04 14.07
CA GLU A 54 5.65 22.18 14.14
C GLU A 54 6.70 22.15 13.00
N ALA A 55 7.30 21.02 12.73
CA ALA A 55 8.34 20.87 11.70
C ALA A 55 7.78 21.08 10.28
N VAL A 56 6.61 20.52 9.98
CA VAL A 56 5.99 20.64 8.66
C VAL A 56 5.47 22.06 8.42
N GLU A 57 4.80 22.66 9.40
CA GLU A 57 4.32 24.04 9.29
C GLU A 57 5.47 25.03 9.12
N HIS A 58 6.54 24.89 9.93
CA HIS A 58 7.71 25.74 9.83
C HIS A 58 8.38 25.62 8.47
N ALA A 59 8.53 24.40 7.96
CA ALA A 59 9.10 24.14 6.63
C ALA A 59 8.27 24.79 5.50
N LEU A 60 6.94 24.78 5.60
CA LEU A 60 6.06 25.43 4.63
C LEU A 60 6.13 26.96 4.70
N VAL A 61 6.16 27.53 5.91
CA VAL A 61 6.31 28.98 6.12
C VAL A 61 7.65 29.45 5.58
N ASP A 62 8.73 28.75 5.86
CA ASP A 62 10.07 29.04 5.33
C ASP A 62 10.14 28.92 3.81
N ALA A 63 9.35 28.03 3.22
CA ALA A 63 9.20 27.90 1.77
C ALA A 63 8.33 29.01 1.16
N GLY A 64 7.70 29.87 1.98
CA GLY A 64 6.93 31.03 1.54
C GLY A 64 5.42 30.79 1.42
N PHE A 65 4.88 29.72 2.02
CA PHE A 65 3.44 29.46 2.03
C PHE A 65 2.72 30.09 3.23
N ALA A 66 1.48 30.54 3.01
CA ALA A 66 0.50 30.73 4.06
C ALA A 66 -0.19 29.40 4.33
N VAL A 67 -0.08 28.88 5.55
CA VAL A 67 -0.49 27.51 5.89
C VAL A 67 -1.89 27.49 6.48
N SER A 68 -2.70 26.54 6.05
CA SER A 68 -3.98 26.16 6.67
C SER A 68 -3.91 24.67 7.04
N LEU A 69 -4.62 24.27 8.07
CA LEU A 69 -4.56 22.96 8.67
C LEU A 69 -5.92 22.28 8.64
N LEU A 70 -5.96 20.99 8.40
CA LEU A 70 -7.12 20.12 8.57
C LEU A 70 -6.71 18.88 9.35
N VAL A 71 -7.31 18.69 10.51
CA VAL A 71 -7.25 17.41 11.21
C VAL A 71 -8.35 16.51 10.67
N LEU A 72 -7.99 15.34 10.19
CA LEU A 72 -8.87 14.35 9.57
C LEU A 72 -8.54 12.94 10.08
N GLU A 73 -9.43 12.37 10.87
CA GLU A 73 -9.29 11.00 11.34
C GLU A 73 -9.80 10.02 10.28
N VAL A 74 -8.88 9.37 9.59
CA VAL A 74 -9.18 8.39 8.57
C VAL A 74 -9.00 6.98 9.13
N SER A 75 -9.98 6.11 8.89
CA SER A 75 -9.86 4.71 9.29
C SER A 75 -8.70 4.03 8.55
N PRO A 76 -7.82 3.28 9.24
CA PRO A 76 -6.78 2.48 8.57
C PRO A 76 -7.35 1.46 7.57
N ALA A 77 -8.62 1.08 7.70
CA ALA A 77 -9.30 0.22 6.73
C ALA A 77 -9.50 0.91 5.37
N GLY A 78 -9.53 2.23 5.32
CA GLY A 78 -9.68 3.07 4.14
C GLY A 78 -10.58 4.28 4.40
N ALA A 79 -10.36 5.34 3.64
CA ALA A 79 -11.17 6.54 3.67
C ALA A 79 -12.53 6.33 2.99
N THR A 80 -13.50 7.15 3.35
CA THR A 80 -14.85 7.18 2.77
C THR A 80 -15.07 8.41 1.88
N LEU A 81 -16.19 8.45 1.18
CA LEU A 81 -16.60 9.66 0.47
C LEU A 81 -16.90 10.83 1.41
N ALA A 82 -17.32 10.57 2.66
CA ALA A 82 -17.53 11.61 3.66
C ALA A 82 -16.21 12.26 4.09
N ASP A 83 -15.13 11.48 4.21
CA ASP A 83 -13.79 12.01 4.47
C ASP A 83 -13.32 12.89 3.32
N ALA A 84 -13.56 12.46 2.08
CA ALA A 84 -13.27 13.26 0.90
C ALA A 84 -14.07 14.56 0.85
N ASP A 85 -15.35 14.53 1.19
CA ASP A 85 -16.22 15.73 1.27
C ASP A 85 -15.68 16.72 2.32
N THR A 86 -15.21 16.23 3.46
CA THR A 86 -14.55 17.03 4.49
C THR A 86 -13.31 17.74 3.94
N VAL A 87 -12.46 17.01 3.19
CA VAL A 87 -11.28 17.61 2.53
C VAL A 87 -11.70 18.69 1.53
N PHE A 88 -12.68 18.43 0.65
CA PHE A 88 -13.17 19.42 -0.31
C PHE A 88 -13.74 20.65 0.38
N GLY A 89 -14.50 20.50 1.47
CA GLY A 89 -15.00 21.60 2.28
C GLY A 89 -13.88 22.48 2.83
N ALA A 90 -12.80 21.87 3.34
CA ALA A 90 -11.64 22.58 3.85
C ALA A 90 -10.85 23.30 2.73
N LEU A 91 -10.66 22.65 1.57
CA LEU A 91 -10.02 23.29 0.40
C LEU A 91 -10.79 24.55 -0.02
N SER A 92 -12.12 24.46 -0.08
CA SER A 92 -13.01 25.57 -0.41
C SER A 92 -12.93 26.71 0.62
N ALA A 93 -13.05 26.37 1.90
CA ALA A 93 -13.07 27.36 2.99
C ALA A 93 -11.75 28.15 3.07
N ASN A 94 -10.62 27.52 2.77
CA ASN A 94 -9.30 28.13 2.79
C ASN A 94 -8.88 28.73 1.43
N GLY A 95 -9.76 28.71 0.45
CA GLY A 95 -9.52 29.31 -0.87
C GLY A 95 -8.32 28.70 -1.62
N ILE A 96 -8.09 27.42 -1.45
CA ILE A 96 -7.03 26.67 -2.18
C ILE A 96 -7.40 26.61 -3.66
N THR A 97 -6.43 26.82 -4.52
CA THR A 97 -6.57 26.86 -5.98
C THR A 97 -5.61 25.89 -6.67
N CYS A 98 -5.65 25.80 -7.99
CA CYS A 98 -4.72 24.96 -8.76
C CYS A 98 -3.24 25.42 -8.67
N ASP A 99 -2.98 26.64 -8.22
CA ASP A 99 -1.62 27.18 -8.07
C ASP A 99 -1.04 26.98 -6.65
N ASP A 100 -1.81 26.39 -5.75
CA ASP A 100 -1.45 26.17 -4.35
C ASP A 100 -0.96 24.73 -4.12
N LEU A 101 -0.59 24.39 -2.88
CA LEU A 101 -0.08 23.08 -2.50
C LEU A 101 -1.03 22.41 -1.48
N VAL A 102 -1.31 21.12 -1.70
CA VAL A 102 -1.94 20.28 -0.69
C VAL A 102 -0.90 19.30 -0.16
N VAL A 103 -0.76 19.19 1.14
CA VAL A 103 0.19 18.31 1.81
C VAL A 103 -0.57 17.28 2.64
N ALA A 104 -0.33 16.00 2.40
CA ALA A 104 -0.82 14.93 3.25
C ALA A 104 0.31 14.37 4.10
N VAL A 105 0.10 14.28 5.41
CA VAL A 105 1.04 13.67 6.35
C VAL A 105 0.33 12.52 7.06
N GLY A 106 0.77 11.27 6.86
CA GLY A 106 0.08 10.15 7.48
C GLY A 106 0.30 8.80 6.80
N ASP A 107 -0.61 7.89 7.09
CA ASP A 107 -0.63 6.53 6.57
C ASP A 107 -1.09 6.45 5.10
N THR A 108 -1.16 5.23 4.58
CA THR A 108 -1.62 4.97 3.20
C THR A 108 -3.04 5.47 2.95
N ALA A 109 -3.96 5.41 3.93
CA ALA A 109 -5.35 5.82 3.74
C ALA A 109 -5.47 7.34 3.67
N THR A 110 -4.83 8.06 4.60
CA THR A 110 -4.77 9.53 4.64
C THR A 110 -4.12 10.08 3.37
N CYS A 111 -2.93 9.59 3.00
CA CYS A 111 -2.25 9.99 1.77
C CYS A 111 -3.10 9.76 0.53
N SER A 112 -3.86 8.66 0.50
CA SER A 112 -4.70 8.29 -0.65
C SER A 112 -5.86 9.26 -0.85
N VAL A 113 -6.67 9.51 0.17
CA VAL A 113 -7.85 10.37 0.04
C VAL A 113 -7.46 11.82 -0.24
N VAL A 114 -6.42 12.32 0.41
CA VAL A 114 -5.96 13.71 0.22
C VAL A 114 -5.41 13.90 -1.19
N CYS A 115 -4.58 12.99 -1.68
CA CYS A 115 -4.07 13.05 -3.05
C CYS A 115 -5.19 12.97 -4.08
N TRP A 116 -6.20 12.11 -3.85
CA TRP A 116 -7.36 12.05 -4.72
C TRP A 116 -8.13 13.37 -4.75
N CYS A 117 -8.40 13.96 -3.60
CA CYS A 117 -9.09 15.25 -3.51
C CYS A 117 -8.30 16.36 -4.21
N ALA A 118 -7.00 16.46 -3.97
CA ALA A 118 -6.14 17.44 -4.64
C ALA A 118 -6.16 17.29 -6.17
N ASN A 119 -6.15 16.06 -6.68
CA ASN A 119 -6.21 15.79 -8.11
C ASN A 119 -7.56 16.14 -8.76
N GLN A 120 -8.63 16.20 -7.99
CA GLN A 120 -9.96 16.61 -8.48
C GLN A 120 -10.21 18.11 -8.27
N TRP A 121 -9.48 18.76 -7.37
CA TRP A 121 -9.70 20.15 -6.99
C TRP A 121 -9.19 21.13 -8.06
N CYS A 122 -10.05 22.08 -8.49
CA CYS A 122 -9.72 23.11 -9.49
C CYS A 122 -9.09 22.57 -10.78
N GLY A 123 -9.48 21.37 -11.20
CA GLY A 123 -8.89 20.69 -12.35
C GLY A 123 -7.54 20.01 -12.08
N ARG A 124 -6.99 20.19 -10.93
CA ARG A 124 -5.83 19.60 -10.28
C ARG A 124 -5.01 20.63 -9.51
N THR A 125 -4.81 20.37 -8.25
CA THR A 125 -3.89 21.09 -7.37
C THR A 125 -2.69 20.22 -7.06
N GLU A 126 -1.51 20.80 -6.97
CA GLU A 126 -0.29 20.05 -6.67
C GLU A 126 -0.37 19.40 -5.28
N CYS A 127 0.12 18.16 -5.17
CA CYS A 127 0.03 17.39 -3.95
C CYS A 127 1.39 16.83 -3.55
N ALA A 128 1.78 17.09 -2.30
CA ALA A 128 2.95 16.47 -1.66
C ALA A 128 2.48 15.45 -0.62
N LEU A 129 3.08 14.27 -0.61
CA LEU A 129 2.81 13.20 0.36
C LEU A 129 4.01 12.98 1.26
N LEU A 130 3.76 12.99 2.55
CA LEU A 130 4.71 12.66 3.62
C LEU A 130 4.21 11.41 4.34
N PRO A 131 4.46 10.21 3.75
CA PRO A 131 4.04 8.96 4.36
C PRO A 131 4.78 8.73 5.68
N THR A 132 4.03 8.40 6.74
CA THR A 132 4.57 8.19 8.08
C THR A 132 4.67 6.71 8.47
N THR A 133 4.15 5.81 7.63
CA THR A 133 4.23 4.35 7.82
C THR A 133 5.02 3.69 6.70
N PHE A 134 5.66 2.55 6.99
CA PHE A 134 6.52 1.91 6.02
C PHE A 134 5.76 1.42 4.78
N ASP A 135 4.57 0.83 4.95
CA ASP A 135 3.70 0.43 3.83
C ASP A 135 3.31 1.61 2.93
N ALA A 136 3.08 2.78 3.54
CA ALA A 136 2.79 4.00 2.79
C ALA A 136 4.02 4.46 1.97
N MET A 137 5.23 4.44 2.54
CA MET A 137 6.46 4.77 1.82
C MET A 137 6.70 3.86 0.60
N LEU A 138 6.32 2.59 0.74
CA LEU A 138 6.44 1.60 -0.34
C LEU A 138 5.41 1.80 -1.47
N THR A 139 4.28 2.43 -1.20
CA THR A 139 3.10 2.34 -2.09
C THR A 139 2.61 3.66 -2.66
N VAL A 140 2.51 4.73 -1.87
CA VAL A 140 1.71 5.93 -2.23
C VAL A 140 2.20 6.70 -3.46
N ALA A 141 3.46 6.52 -3.87
CA ALA A 141 3.96 7.11 -5.12
C ALA A 141 3.40 6.41 -6.38
N THR A 142 2.83 5.21 -6.24
CA THR A 142 2.42 4.36 -7.36
C THR A 142 0.99 3.85 -7.25
N THR A 143 0.55 3.46 -6.06
CA THR A 143 -0.78 2.90 -5.82
C THR A 143 -1.41 3.54 -4.58
N MET A 144 -2.71 3.75 -4.65
CA MET A 144 -3.50 4.31 -3.56
C MET A 144 -4.43 3.26 -2.97
N LYS A 145 -4.79 3.45 -1.71
CA LYS A 145 -5.83 2.67 -1.07
C LYS A 145 -7.19 3.15 -1.60
N PRO A 146 -8.04 2.25 -2.11
CA PRO A 146 -9.35 2.64 -2.63
C PRO A 146 -10.25 3.17 -1.51
N LEU A 147 -11.20 4.05 -1.87
CA LEU A 147 -12.22 4.48 -0.93
C LEU A 147 -13.15 3.33 -0.56
N VAL A 148 -13.50 3.28 0.71
CA VAL A 148 -14.50 2.35 1.23
C VAL A 148 -15.88 2.99 1.05
N ALA A 149 -16.79 2.28 0.41
CA ALA A 149 -18.15 2.76 0.33
C ALA A 149 -18.86 2.61 1.69
N SER A 150 -19.75 3.54 2.00
CA SER A 150 -20.42 3.66 3.30
C SER A 150 -21.44 2.55 3.63
N SER A 151 -21.68 1.59 2.77
CA SER A 151 -22.59 0.47 3.02
C SER A 151 -21.82 -0.76 3.52
N ALA A 152 -22.40 -1.49 4.47
CA ALA A 152 -21.81 -2.69 5.09
C ALA A 152 -21.45 -3.83 4.10
N HIS A 153 -21.94 -3.74 2.85
CA HIS A 153 -21.67 -4.71 1.78
C HIS A 153 -20.82 -4.14 0.65
N ALA A 154 -20.35 -2.91 0.80
CA ALA A 154 -19.63 -2.26 -0.27
C ALA A 154 -18.17 -2.65 -0.25
N LEU A 155 -17.77 -3.25 -1.33
CA LEU A 155 -16.39 -3.55 -1.62
C LEU A 155 -15.62 -2.24 -1.91
N PRO A 156 -14.34 -2.15 -1.55
CA PRO A 156 -13.51 -0.98 -1.86
C PRO A 156 -13.26 -0.93 -3.36
N ALA A 157 -14.24 -0.44 -4.12
CA ALA A 157 -14.26 -0.44 -5.57
C ALA A 157 -13.97 0.93 -6.20
N ILE A 158 -13.98 2.01 -5.40
CA ILE A 158 -13.63 3.34 -5.89
C ILE A 158 -12.11 3.46 -5.88
N ALA A 159 -11.50 2.93 -6.92
CA ALA A 159 -10.07 3.00 -7.14
C ALA A 159 -9.70 4.20 -8.02
N PHE A 160 -8.56 4.80 -7.73
CA PHE A 160 -8.04 5.92 -8.49
C PHE A 160 -6.53 5.78 -8.68
N ARG A 161 -6.01 6.44 -9.68
CA ARG A 161 -4.57 6.48 -9.90
C ARG A 161 -3.97 7.59 -9.05
N PRO A 162 -2.92 7.30 -8.28
CA PRO A 162 -2.22 8.35 -7.55
C PRO A 162 -1.47 9.23 -8.53
N GLU A 163 -1.55 10.49 -8.27
CA GLU A 163 -0.81 11.47 -9.01
C GLU A 163 -0.23 12.56 -8.10
N PRO A 164 0.54 12.22 -7.05
CA PRO A 164 1.28 13.23 -6.30
C PRO A 164 2.40 13.82 -7.16
N GLY A 165 2.77 15.07 -6.92
CA GLY A 165 3.95 15.67 -7.53
C GLY A 165 5.22 15.32 -6.78
N LEU A 166 5.13 15.30 -5.45
CA LEU A 166 6.22 15.04 -4.53
C LEU A 166 5.84 13.96 -3.51
N VAL A 167 6.75 13.04 -3.23
CA VAL A 167 6.65 12.10 -2.10
C VAL A 167 7.96 12.15 -1.32
N VAL A 168 7.89 12.37 -0.01
CA VAL A 168 9.07 12.44 0.85
C VAL A 168 9.00 11.33 1.89
N CYS A 169 9.90 10.35 1.78
CA CYS A 169 10.01 9.20 2.68
C CYS A 169 11.20 9.43 3.62
N ASP A 170 10.91 9.75 4.87
CA ASP A 170 11.92 9.87 5.91
C ASP A 170 12.13 8.51 6.59
N LEU A 171 13.29 7.92 6.38
CA LEU A 171 13.61 6.58 6.88
C LEU A 171 13.94 6.55 8.37
N ASP A 172 14.11 7.69 9.03
CA ASP A 172 14.23 7.72 10.50
C ASP A 172 12.92 7.23 11.13
N LEU A 173 11.77 7.48 10.49
CA LEU A 173 10.48 6.95 10.96
C LEU A 173 10.42 5.42 10.96
N VAL A 174 11.10 4.77 10.01
CA VAL A 174 11.18 3.30 9.96
C VAL A 174 12.12 2.78 11.04
N ARG A 175 13.22 3.49 11.31
CA ARG A 175 14.21 3.07 12.33
C ARG A 175 13.71 3.27 13.76
N GLU A 176 12.80 4.23 13.97
CA GLU A 176 12.22 4.56 15.27
C GLU A 176 10.90 3.83 15.55
N ALA A 177 10.31 3.20 14.54
CA ALA A 177 9.02 2.51 14.67
C ALA A 177 9.13 1.24 15.52
N ASP A 178 8.03 0.87 16.17
CA ASP A 178 7.90 -0.46 16.77
C ASP A 178 7.99 -1.51 15.65
N PRO A 179 8.73 -2.62 15.84
CA PRO A 179 8.80 -3.71 14.87
C PRO A 179 7.44 -4.23 14.40
N GLU A 180 6.42 -4.22 15.26
CA GLU A 180 5.06 -4.61 14.89
C GLU A 180 4.44 -3.67 13.84
N ASP A 181 4.69 -2.38 13.92
CA ASP A 181 4.18 -1.38 12.98
C ASP A 181 4.82 -1.49 11.58
N LEU A 182 5.98 -2.13 11.49
CA LEU A 182 6.69 -2.34 10.23
C LEU A 182 6.18 -3.57 9.45
N LYS A 183 5.56 -4.55 10.11
CA LYS A 183 5.18 -5.84 9.52
C LYS A 183 4.23 -5.69 8.33
N LEU A 184 3.32 -4.71 8.33
CA LEU A 184 2.48 -4.46 7.18
C LEU A 184 3.31 -4.03 5.96
N GLY A 185 4.30 -3.17 6.17
CA GLY A 185 5.25 -2.79 5.12
C GLY A 185 6.05 -3.98 4.60
N TYR A 186 6.51 -4.85 5.48
CA TYR A 186 7.23 -6.07 5.09
C TYR A 186 6.36 -7.01 4.26
N ALA A 187 5.12 -7.29 4.68
CA ALA A 187 4.19 -8.10 3.91
C ALA A 187 3.91 -7.49 2.51
N VAL A 188 3.69 -6.18 2.44
CA VAL A 188 3.52 -5.46 1.17
C VAL A 188 4.77 -5.55 0.29
N LEU A 189 5.95 -5.50 0.90
CA LEU A 189 7.23 -5.60 0.18
C LEU A 189 7.40 -7.00 -0.42
N VAL A 190 7.18 -8.08 0.34
CA VAL A 190 7.24 -9.47 -0.14
C VAL A 190 6.29 -9.66 -1.32
N GLY A 191 5.00 -9.32 -1.20
CA GLY A 191 4.03 -9.44 -2.29
C GLY A 191 4.38 -8.61 -3.52
N THR A 192 4.99 -7.44 -3.34
CA THR A 192 5.46 -6.60 -4.45
C THR A 192 6.67 -7.24 -5.14
N MET A 193 7.64 -7.72 -4.37
CA MET A 193 8.88 -8.28 -4.90
C MET A 193 8.67 -9.59 -5.65
N LEU A 194 7.61 -10.36 -5.32
CA LEU A 194 7.18 -11.53 -6.10
C LEU A 194 6.83 -11.17 -7.56
N SER A 195 6.43 -9.93 -7.81
CA SER A 195 6.18 -9.40 -9.16
C SER A 195 7.45 -8.96 -9.91
N SER A 196 8.62 -9.06 -9.29
CA SER A 196 9.90 -8.66 -9.87
C SER A 196 10.59 -9.79 -10.64
N SER A 197 11.69 -9.48 -11.33
CA SER A 197 12.51 -10.51 -11.96
C SER A 197 13.17 -11.43 -10.92
N LYS A 198 13.50 -12.67 -11.32
CA LYS A 198 14.24 -13.63 -10.47
C LYS A 198 15.51 -13.02 -9.85
N SER A 199 16.29 -12.27 -10.61
CA SER A 199 17.50 -11.63 -10.10
C SER A 199 17.20 -10.59 -9.03
N ARG A 200 16.10 -9.85 -9.15
CA ARG A 200 15.68 -8.86 -8.18
C ARG A 200 15.08 -9.53 -6.93
N TRP A 201 14.35 -10.60 -7.10
CA TRP A 201 13.85 -11.42 -5.99
C TRP A 201 15.01 -11.96 -5.15
N ASN A 202 16.01 -12.59 -5.77
CA ASN A 202 17.16 -13.12 -5.05
C ASN A 202 17.93 -12.01 -4.31
N GLN A 203 18.13 -10.84 -4.96
CA GLN A 203 18.76 -9.69 -4.31
C GLN A 203 17.95 -9.20 -3.10
N PHE A 204 16.63 -9.21 -3.20
CA PHE A 204 15.74 -8.81 -2.10
C PHE A 204 15.86 -9.80 -0.94
N THR A 205 15.75 -11.10 -1.18
CA THR A 205 15.85 -12.12 -0.11
C THR A 205 17.19 -12.07 0.62
N GLU A 206 18.29 -11.87 -0.11
CA GLU A 206 19.62 -11.66 0.47
C GLU A 206 19.76 -10.37 1.30
N THR A 207 18.90 -9.36 1.05
CA THR A 207 18.95 -8.04 1.74
C THR A 207 18.01 -7.97 2.96
N ILE A 208 17.19 -9.00 3.24
CA ILE A 208 16.26 -9.02 4.37
C ILE A 208 16.97 -8.73 5.71
N PRO A 209 18.12 -9.32 6.04
CA PRO A 209 18.81 -9.06 7.30
C PRO A 209 19.20 -7.59 7.48
N GLU A 210 19.65 -6.93 6.40
CA GLU A 210 20.04 -5.52 6.44
C GLU A 210 18.81 -4.59 6.54
N ILE A 211 17.68 -4.98 5.95
CA ILE A 211 16.40 -4.25 6.11
C ILE A 211 15.96 -4.31 7.57
N LEU A 212 16.00 -5.48 8.19
CA LEU A 212 15.67 -5.67 9.61
C LEU A 212 16.62 -4.95 10.54
N ALA A 213 17.90 -4.85 10.19
CA ALA A 213 18.89 -4.08 10.91
C ALA A 213 18.72 -2.55 10.77
N GLY A 214 17.79 -2.09 9.91
CA GLY A 214 17.55 -0.68 9.65
C GLY A 214 18.71 0.01 8.91
N GLU A 215 19.47 -0.73 8.10
CA GLU A 215 20.57 -0.15 7.32
C GLU A 215 20.04 0.82 6.25
N GLU A 216 20.60 2.04 6.21
CA GLU A 216 20.13 3.11 5.33
C GLU A 216 20.03 2.67 3.86
N VAL A 217 21.06 2.00 3.36
CA VAL A 217 21.10 1.58 1.94
C VAL A 217 20.07 0.52 1.65
N ALA A 218 19.87 -0.42 2.56
CA ALA A 218 18.87 -1.49 2.43
C ALA A 218 17.45 -0.93 2.45
N LEU A 219 17.14 -0.03 3.37
CA LEU A 219 15.84 0.64 3.46
C LEU A 219 15.56 1.53 2.24
N VAL A 220 16.54 2.31 1.78
CA VAL A 220 16.41 3.09 0.53
C VAL A 220 16.12 2.18 -0.65
N ASN A 221 16.86 1.08 -0.77
CA ASN A 221 16.66 0.10 -1.84
C ASN A 221 15.27 -0.54 -1.76
N ALA A 222 14.80 -0.94 -0.58
CA ALA A 222 13.47 -1.53 -0.39
C ALA A 222 12.38 -0.60 -0.91
N VAL A 223 12.41 0.69 -0.55
CA VAL A 223 11.44 1.69 -1.05
C VAL A 223 11.56 1.86 -2.57
N GLN A 224 12.77 2.04 -3.10
CA GLN A 224 12.99 2.26 -4.53
C GLN A 224 12.63 1.04 -5.39
N TRP A 225 12.92 -0.17 -4.93
CA TRP A 225 12.55 -1.41 -5.60
C TRP A 225 11.04 -1.59 -5.62
N SER A 226 10.38 -1.41 -4.47
CA SER A 226 8.93 -1.47 -4.40
C SER A 226 8.29 -0.54 -5.41
N GLN A 227 8.66 0.73 -5.41
CA GLN A 227 8.09 1.73 -6.31
C GLN A 227 8.37 1.42 -7.78
N THR A 228 9.59 0.93 -8.11
CA THR A 228 9.95 0.54 -9.48
C THR A 228 9.11 -0.65 -9.97
N VAL A 229 9.04 -1.72 -9.19
CA VAL A 229 8.27 -2.92 -9.54
C VAL A 229 6.78 -2.58 -9.69
N ARG A 230 6.22 -1.84 -8.74
CA ARG A 230 4.82 -1.42 -8.78
C ARG A 230 4.51 -0.56 -10.00
N LYS A 231 5.37 0.40 -10.32
CA LYS A 231 5.25 1.22 -11.55
C LYS A 231 5.30 0.34 -12.80
N ASP A 232 6.21 -0.64 -12.88
CA ASP A 232 6.33 -1.53 -14.04
C ASP A 232 5.09 -2.42 -14.21
N VAL A 233 4.53 -2.92 -13.11
CA VAL A 233 3.24 -3.63 -13.10
C VAL A 233 2.10 -2.75 -13.63
N LEU A 234 1.97 -1.52 -13.12
CA LEU A 234 0.91 -0.59 -13.54
C LEU A 234 1.04 -0.19 -15.01
N MET A 235 2.25 -0.14 -15.53
CA MET A 235 2.56 0.23 -16.92
C MET A 235 2.59 -0.98 -17.86
N ALA A 236 2.36 -2.20 -17.35
CA ALA A 236 2.35 -3.40 -18.17
C ALA A 236 1.36 -3.29 -19.33
N THR A 237 1.79 -3.68 -20.52
CA THR A 237 0.95 -3.67 -21.71
C THR A 237 -0.18 -4.69 -21.64
N ASN A 238 0.08 -5.83 -20.98
CA ASN A 238 -0.94 -6.86 -20.73
C ASN A 238 -1.86 -6.44 -19.57
N PRO A 239 -3.17 -6.23 -19.80
CA PRO A 239 -4.10 -5.86 -18.74
C PRO A 239 -4.15 -6.85 -17.57
N SER A 240 -4.00 -8.15 -17.84
CA SER A 240 -3.99 -9.19 -16.81
C SER A 240 -2.83 -9.03 -15.83
N ALA A 241 -1.64 -8.63 -16.32
CA ALA A 241 -0.47 -8.40 -15.49
C ALA A 241 -0.60 -7.19 -14.54
N ARG A 242 -1.48 -6.22 -14.86
CA ARG A 242 -1.71 -5.04 -14.00
C ARG A 242 -2.37 -5.39 -12.67
N HIS A 243 -2.93 -6.59 -12.55
CA HIS A 243 -3.52 -7.10 -11.32
C HIS A 243 -2.51 -7.81 -10.41
N ALA A 244 -1.23 -7.88 -10.79
CA ALA A 244 -0.22 -8.56 -9.98
C ALA A 244 -0.11 -8.01 -8.54
N LEU A 245 -0.35 -6.71 -8.34
CA LEU A 245 -0.36 -6.08 -7.02
C LEU A 245 -1.61 -6.39 -6.17
N ASP A 246 -2.54 -7.17 -6.71
CA ASP A 246 -3.71 -7.69 -5.99
C ASP A 246 -3.48 -9.10 -5.42
N PHE A 247 -2.31 -9.70 -5.62
CA PHE A 247 -1.92 -10.99 -5.06
C PHE A 247 -2.04 -10.97 -3.52
N GLY A 248 -2.65 -12.01 -2.96
CA GLY A 248 -2.96 -12.14 -1.53
C GLY A 248 -4.22 -11.39 -1.06
N LYS A 249 -4.68 -10.39 -1.81
CA LYS A 249 -5.79 -9.54 -1.36
C LYS A 249 -7.18 -10.19 -1.45
N THR A 250 -7.35 -11.23 -2.24
CA THR A 250 -8.62 -11.96 -2.25
C THR A 250 -8.74 -12.80 -1.00
N GLY A 251 -7.67 -13.53 -0.65
CA GLY A 251 -7.58 -14.26 0.60
C GLY A 251 -7.70 -13.36 1.84
N GLU A 252 -6.98 -12.24 1.88
CA GLU A 252 -7.08 -11.25 2.97
C GLU A 252 -8.52 -10.82 3.22
N ARG A 253 -9.25 -10.42 2.17
CA ARG A 253 -10.63 -9.95 2.29
C ARG A 253 -11.58 -11.06 2.68
N THR A 254 -11.37 -12.25 2.15
CA THR A 254 -12.15 -13.44 2.52
C THR A 254 -11.99 -13.75 4.01
N LEU A 255 -10.76 -13.82 4.49
CA LEU A 255 -10.47 -14.04 5.91
C LEU A 255 -11.13 -12.97 6.80
N ARG A 256 -10.99 -11.70 6.44
CA ARG A 256 -11.60 -10.59 7.18
C ARG A 256 -13.11 -10.75 7.32
N VAL A 257 -13.80 -11.19 6.28
CA VAL A 257 -15.26 -11.42 6.32
C VAL A 257 -15.59 -12.68 7.10
N CYS A 258 -14.91 -13.79 6.88
CA CYS A 258 -15.19 -15.06 7.53
C CYS A 258 -14.88 -15.03 9.03
N LEU A 259 -13.83 -14.34 9.46
CA LEU A 259 -13.53 -14.10 10.87
C LEU A 259 -14.50 -13.13 11.54
N GLY A 260 -15.24 -12.33 10.78
CA GLY A 260 -16.25 -11.40 11.28
C GLY A 260 -15.69 -10.44 12.33
N LYS A 261 -16.27 -10.45 13.54
CA LYS A 261 -15.81 -9.56 14.63
C LYS A 261 -14.41 -9.90 15.12
N ALA A 262 -13.97 -11.15 15.02
CA ALA A 262 -12.63 -11.56 15.43
C ALA A 262 -11.55 -10.93 14.51
N ALA A 263 -11.88 -10.61 13.27
CA ALA A 263 -10.96 -9.95 12.35
C ALA A 263 -10.44 -8.59 12.87
N ALA A 264 -11.17 -7.91 13.74
CA ALA A 264 -10.74 -6.65 14.35
C ALA A 264 -9.57 -6.83 15.34
N GLN A 265 -9.32 -8.05 15.80
CA GLN A 265 -8.21 -8.38 16.69
C GLN A 265 -6.99 -8.93 15.93
N VAL A 266 -7.13 -9.16 14.61
CA VAL A 266 -6.04 -9.68 13.77
C VAL A 266 -5.39 -8.50 13.05
N PRO A 267 -4.08 -8.31 13.20
CA PRO A 267 -3.35 -7.26 12.49
C PRO A 267 -3.51 -7.37 10.96
N ALA A 268 -3.51 -6.24 10.28
CA ALA A 268 -3.70 -6.20 8.83
C ALA A 268 -2.61 -6.98 8.07
N TYR A 269 -1.38 -6.92 8.56
CA TYR A 269 -0.27 -7.68 7.98
C TYR A 269 -0.51 -9.19 8.03
N GLN A 270 -1.09 -9.68 9.12
CA GLN A 270 -1.37 -11.10 9.32
C GLN A 270 -2.42 -11.61 8.31
N LEU A 271 -3.51 -10.83 8.12
CA LEU A 271 -4.54 -11.17 7.14
C LEU A 271 -3.99 -11.16 5.69
N LEU A 272 -3.15 -10.17 5.37
CA LEU A 272 -2.53 -10.08 4.04
C LEU A 272 -1.56 -11.25 3.79
N SER A 273 -0.74 -11.58 4.77
CA SER A 273 0.23 -12.67 4.67
C SER A 273 -0.45 -14.03 4.54
N GLU A 274 -1.52 -14.27 5.29
CA GLU A 274 -2.32 -15.50 5.11
C GLU A 274 -2.99 -15.54 3.74
N GLY A 275 -3.46 -14.42 3.23
CA GLY A 275 -3.97 -14.35 1.86
C GLY A 275 -2.89 -14.68 0.83
N MET A 276 -1.66 -14.22 1.01
CA MET A 276 -0.53 -14.56 0.14
C MET A 276 -0.14 -16.04 0.23
N ARG A 277 -0.09 -16.59 1.45
CA ARG A 277 0.19 -18.01 1.68
C ARG A 277 -0.86 -18.92 1.01
N PHE A 278 -2.15 -18.58 1.15
CA PHE A 278 -3.23 -19.29 0.49
C PHE A 278 -3.10 -19.22 -1.03
N GLU A 279 -2.94 -18.02 -1.59
CA GLU A 279 -2.90 -17.82 -3.05
C GLU A 279 -1.60 -18.37 -3.68
N ALA A 280 -0.45 -18.37 -2.98
CA ALA A 280 0.79 -18.98 -3.47
C ALA A 280 0.68 -20.49 -3.60
N ARG A 281 0.13 -21.17 -2.59
CA ARG A 281 -0.12 -22.61 -2.64
C ARG A 281 -1.17 -22.98 -3.68
N LEU A 282 -2.24 -22.18 -3.78
CA LEU A 282 -3.24 -22.35 -4.83
C LEU A 282 -2.63 -22.20 -6.23
N ALA A 283 -1.66 -21.29 -6.39
CA ALA A 283 -0.96 -21.12 -7.65
C ALA A 283 -0.12 -22.33 -8.05
N HIS A 284 0.47 -23.04 -7.08
CA HIS A 284 1.14 -24.30 -7.34
C HIS A 284 0.17 -25.32 -7.95
N ASP A 285 -1.03 -25.47 -7.35
CA ASP A 285 -2.04 -26.41 -7.81
C ASP A 285 -2.70 -26.00 -9.15
N ALA A 286 -2.84 -24.71 -9.41
CA ALA A 286 -3.62 -24.20 -10.54
C ALA A 286 -2.78 -23.68 -11.72
N CYS A 287 -1.52 -23.33 -11.51
CA CYS A 287 -0.67 -22.63 -12.48
C CYS A 287 0.73 -23.24 -12.60
N ASP A 288 0.99 -24.38 -11.96
CA ASP A 288 2.32 -25.02 -11.89
C ASP A 288 3.40 -24.07 -11.31
N PHE A 289 3.00 -23.15 -10.39
CA PHE A 289 3.96 -22.31 -9.71
C PHE A 289 4.94 -23.17 -8.92
N ASP A 290 6.24 -22.91 -9.09
CA ASP A 290 7.28 -23.72 -8.49
C ASP A 290 7.15 -23.75 -6.96
N ILE A 291 7.11 -24.94 -6.40
CA ILE A 291 6.93 -25.16 -4.96
C ILE A 291 8.06 -24.53 -4.13
N ASP A 292 9.27 -24.47 -4.68
CA ASP A 292 10.40 -23.83 -3.98
C ASP A 292 10.10 -22.34 -3.72
N TYR A 293 9.49 -21.65 -4.68
CA TYR A 293 9.08 -20.25 -4.47
C TYR A 293 7.87 -20.08 -3.54
N VAL A 294 7.00 -21.09 -3.41
CA VAL A 294 5.96 -21.07 -2.39
C VAL A 294 6.58 -21.06 -1.01
N PHE A 295 7.58 -21.91 -0.77
CA PHE A 295 8.33 -21.93 0.50
C PHE A 295 9.16 -20.67 0.70
N GLU A 296 9.84 -20.16 -0.34
CA GLU A 296 10.58 -18.90 -0.24
C GLU A 296 9.68 -17.70 0.17
N VAL A 297 8.41 -17.68 -0.25
CA VAL A 297 7.47 -16.65 0.21
C VAL A 297 7.18 -16.79 1.70
N ASP A 298 6.99 -18.02 2.19
CA ASP A 298 6.81 -18.29 3.62
C ASP A 298 8.04 -17.90 4.42
N ASP A 299 9.22 -18.34 3.99
CA ASP A 299 10.51 -18.05 4.62
C ASP A 299 10.72 -16.50 4.72
N CYS A 300 10.45 -15.76 3.65
CA CYS A 300 10.54 -14.30 3.68
C CYS A 300 9.58 -13.67 4.69
N LEU A 301 8.36 -14.18 4.82
CA LEU A 301 7.39 -13.67 5.81
C LEU A 301 7.85 -13.98 7.23
N GLU A 302 8.36 -15.20 7.46
CA GLU A 302 8.87 -15.63 8.76
C GLU A 302 10.15 -14.88 9.15
N ASP A 303 11.07 -14.64 8.22
CA ASP A 303 12.25 -13.81 8.43
C ASP A 303 11.88 -12.39 8.91
N PHE A 304 10.77 -11.84 8.40
CA PHE A 304 10.21 -10.57 8.87
C PHE A 304 9.37 -10.70 10.16
N GLY A 305 9.36 -11.84 10.81
CA GLY A 305 8.63 -12.11 12.05
C GLY A 305 7.12 -12.17 11.85
N ILE A 306 6.66 -12.57 10.67
CA ILE A 306 5.24 -12.76 10.36
C ILE A 306 4.93 -14.25 10.30
N GLU A 307 4.53 -14.79 11.43
CA GLU A 307 4.18 -16.20 11.59
C GLU A 307 2.84 -16.55 10.91
N GLU A 308 2.53 -17.84 10.84
CA GLU A 308 1.26 -18.34 10.35
C GLU A 308 0.13 -18.02 11.33
N LEU A 309 -1.05 -17.72 10.80
CA LEU A 309 -2.25 -17.43 11.62
C LEU A 309 -3.06 -18.70 11.89
N ALA A 310 -3.27 -19.02 13.15
CA ALA A 310 -4.16 -20.08 13.58
C ALA A 310 -5.64 -19.64 13.52
N PHE A 311 -6.49 -20.39 12.85
CA PHE A 311 -7.94 -20.15 12.84
C PHE A 311 -8.72 -21.41 12.45
N ASP A 312 -10.00 -21.46 12.84
CA ASP A 312 -10.93 -22.53 12.47
C ASP A 312 -12.09 -21.91 11.68
N LEU A 313 -12.21 -22.23 10.42
CA LEU A 313 -13.27 -21.74 9.51
C LEU A 313 -13.88 -22.91 8.74
N GLU A 314 -15.17 -22.82 8.48
CA GLU A 314 -15.89 -23.79 7.66
C GLU A 314 -15.51 -23.61 6.16
N PRO A 315 -14.98 -24.66 5.50
CA PRO A 315 -14.50 -24.56 4.13
C PRO A 315 -15.55 -24.05 3.15
N ALA A 316 -16.79 -24.52 3.26
CA ALA A 316 -17.87 -24.09 2.33
C ALA A 316 -18.15 -22.58 2.44
N ALA A 317 -18.17 -22.02 3.65
CA ALA A 317 -18.35 -20.58 3.84
C ALA A 317 -17.16 -19.77 3.33
N TYR A 318 -15.95 -20.28 3.55
CA TYR A 318 -14.73 -19.64 3.03
C TYR A 318 -14.71 -19.60 1.48
N ILE A 319 -15.04 -20.72 0.82
CA ILE A 319 -15.06 -20.83 -0.63
C ILE A 319 -16.13 -19.91 -1.24
N GLU A 320 -17.32 -19.87 -0.66
CA GLU A 320 -18.41 -18.99 -1.11
C GLU A 320 -17.96 -17.52 -1.05
N GLU A 321 -17.40 -17.09 0.08
CA GLU A 321 -16.90 -15.74 0.26
C GLU A 321 -15.71 -15.44 -0.66
N PHE A 322 -14.78 -16.38 -0.82
CA PHE A 322 -13.62 -16.22 -1.70
C PHE A 322 -14.04 -15.98 -3.15
N ARG A 323 -15.04 -16.72 -3.63
CA ARG A 323 -15.63 -16.50 -4.95
C ARG A 323 -16.31 -15.13 -5.04
N ARG A 324 -17.02 -14.72 -4.01
CA ARG A 324 -17.64 -13.39 -3.95
C ARG A 324 -16.59 -12.28 -4.06
N GLN A 325 -15.44 -12.42 -3.39
CA GLN A 325 -14.35 -11.46 -3.45
C GLN A 325 -13.66 -11.39 -4.81
N GLN A 326 -13.67 -12.45 -5.61
CA GLN A 326 -13.13 -12.44 -6.97
C GLN A 326 -13.88 -11.45 -7.88
N PHE A 327 -15.20 -11.34 -7.74
CA PHE A 327 -16.03 -10.45 -8.55
C PHE A 327 -15.84 -8.95 -8.26
N VAL A 328 -15.10 -8.58 -7.23
CA VAL A 328 -14.77 -7.17 -6.95
C VAL A 328 -14.03 -6.51 -8.11
N ARG A 329 -13.20 -7.27 -8.82
CA ARG A 329 -12.36 -6.75 -9.90
C ARG A 329 -12.98 -6.92 -11.27
N SER A 330 -13.78 -7.96 -11.44
CA SER A 330 -14.31 -8.36 -12.74
C SER A 330 -15.51 -9.28 -12.55
N ASN A 331 -16.43 -9.31 -13.51
CA ASN A 331 -17.49 -10.30 -13.57
C ASN A 331 -16.99 -11.70 -13.98
N ARG A 332 -15.68 -11.91 -14.00
CA ARG A 332 -15.03 -13.19 -14.24
C ARG A 332 -14.43 -13.71 -12.94
N SER A 333 -14.56 -14.99 -12.70
CA SER A 333 -13.91 -15.69 -11.60
C SER A 333 -12.43 -15.88 -11.90
N MET A 334 -11.62 -14.84 -11.66
CA MET A 334 -10.18 -14.84 -11.95
C MET A 334 -9.38 -14.29 -10.77
N LEU A 335 -8.25 -14.91 -10.49
CA LEU A 335 -7.31 -14.56 -9.42
C LEU A 335 -5.98 -14.11 -9.97
N PRO A 336 -5.30 -13.15 -9.34
CA PRO A 336 -3.94 -12.76 -9.67
C PRO A 336 -2.95 -13.78 -9.10
N LEU A 337 -2.72 -14.88 -9.80
CA LEU A 337 -1.85 -15.95 -9.36
C LEU A 337 -0.49 -15.92 -10.07
N PRO A 338 0.63 -16.20 -9.36
CA PRO A 338 1.94 -16.36 -9.96
C PRO A 338 2.02 -17.68 -10.73
N ALA A 339 2.50 -17.61 -11.96
CA ALA A 339 2.95 -18.80 -12.73
C ALA A 339 4.48 -18.93 -12.69
N ALA A 340 5.18 -17.84 -12.38
CA ALA A 340 6.61 -17.76 -12.10
C ALA A 340 6.92 -16.42 -11.42
N LEU A 341 8.13 -16.26 -10.91
CA LEU A 341 8.59 -14.93 -10.43
C LEU A 341 8.46 -13.89 -11.55
N GLY A 342 7.86 -12.73 -11.22
CA GLY A 342 7.57 -11.68 -12.18
C GLY A 342 6.44 -11.96 -13.16
N ALA A 343 5.76 -13.08 -13.03
CA ALA A 343 4.70 -13.50 -13.95
C ALA A 343 3.38 -13.78 -13.22
N ILE A 344 2.91 -12.79 -12.43
CA ILE A 344 1.59 -12.83 -11.81
C ILE A 344 0.55 -12.32 -12.81
N ARG A 345 -0.51 -13.08 -13.02
CA ARG A 345 -1.57 -12.76 -14.00
C ARG A 345 -2.93 -13.23 -13.50
N LEU A 346 -3.98 -12.61 -14.03
CA LEU A 346 -5.33 -13.11 -13.81
C LEU A 346 -5.49 -14.49 -14.44
N THR A 347 -5.80 -15.47 -13.61
CA THR A 347 -5.95 -16.88 -13.94
C THR A 347 -7.30 -17.40 -13.44
N SER A 348 -7.99 -18.19 -14.23
CA SER A 348 -9.15 -18.95 -13.77
C SER A 348 -8.69 -20.18 -12.99
N VAL A 349 -9.39 -20.48 -11.90
CA VAL A 349 -9.15 -21.69 -11.12
C VAL A 349 -10.37 -22.59 -11.20
N GLU A 350 -10.16 -23.84 -11.51
CA GLU A 350 -11.21 -24.86 -11.55
C GLU A 350 -11.81 -25.02 -10.14
N ASP A 351 -13.14 -25.20 -10.10
CA ASP A 351 -13.88 -25.29 -8.84
C ASP A 351 -13.39 -26.42 -7.94
N GLU A 352 -13.05 -27.56 -8.54
CA GLU A 352 -12.55 -28.74 -7.84
C GLU A 352 -11.14 -28.51 -7.25
N VAL A 353 -10.31 -27.73 -7.93
CA VAL A 353 -8.97 -27.35 -7.44
C VAL A 353 -9.11 -26.42 -6.25
N LEU A 354 -9.94 -25.38 -6.35
CA LEU A 354 -10.18 -24.45 -5.25
C LEU A 354 -10.77 -25.14 -4.03
N ASP A 355 -11.75 -26.04 -4.23
CA ASP A 355 -12.40 -26.79 -3.15
C ASP A 355 -11.41 -27.65 -2.40
N ARG A 356 -10.67 -28.49 -3.10
CA ARG A 356 -9.62 -29.35 -2.51
C ARG A 356 -8.58 -28.53 -1.77
N HIS A 357 -8.09 -27.46 -2.39
CA HIS A 357 -7.08 -26.58 -1.82
C HIS A 357 -7.57 -25.91 -0.53
N ALA A 358 -8.77 -25.32 -0.56
CA ALA A 358 -9.33 -24.63 0.60
C ALA A 358 -9.50 -25.61 1.79
N HIS A 359 -10.03 -26.82 1.56
CA HIS A 359 -10.15 -27.82 2.61
C HIS A 359 -8.80 -28.17 3.24
N ALA A 360 -7.77 -28.42 2.43
CA ALA A 360 -6.44 -28.76 2.93
C ALA A 360 -5.81 -27.59 3.71
N TYR A 361 -5.89 -26.38 3.15
CA TYR A 361 -5.32 -25.18 3.79
C TYR A 361 -5.99 -24.84 5.12
N LEU A 362 -7.32 -24.83 5.16
CA LEU A 362 -8.05 -24.52 6.39
C LEU A 362 -7.82 -25.59 7.47
N ALA A 363 -7.69 -26.86 7.08
CA ALA A 363 -7.33 -27.93 8.01
C ALA A 363 -5.95 -27.68 8.64
N SER A 364 -4.94 -27.28 7.83
CA SER A 364 -3.61 -26.97 8.36
C SER A 364 -3.62 -25.78 9.34
N ARG A 365 -4.46 -24.76 9.11
CA ARG A 365 -4.59 -23.60 10.03
C ARG A 365 -5.28 -23.95 11.33
N LYS A 366 -6.20 -24.88 11.29
CA LYS A 366 -6.87 -25.41 12.49
C LYS A 366 -5.91 -26.24 13.36
N GLU A 367 -4.97 -26.95 12.76
CA GLU A 367 -3.96 -27.72 13.50
C GLU A 367 -3.00 -26.85 14.33
N LEU A 368 -2.92 -25.54 14.04
CA LEU A 368 -2.11 -24.58 14.81
C LEU A 368 -2.80 -24.08 16.08
N LEU A 369 -4.10 -24.35 16.27
CA LEU A 369 -4.87 -24.00 17.49
C LEU A 369 -4.54 -24.95 18.65
#